data_0a59fb45f324997f82ed140acb6d2c86
#
_entry.id   0a59fb45f324997f82ed140acb6d2c86
#
_cell.length_a   1.000
_cell.length_b   1.000
_cell.length_c   1.000
_cell.angle_alpha   90.00
_cell.angle_beta   90.00
_cell.angle_gamma   90.00
#
_symmetry.space_group_name_H-M   'P 1'
#
loop_
_entity.id
_entity.type
_entity.pdbx_description
1 polymer ?
#
loop_
_entity_poly.entity_id
_entity_poly.type
_entity_poly.pdbx_seq_one_letter_code
_entity_poly.pdbx_strand_id
1 'polypeptide(L)'
;MSIGEDIIVSNLKKKISFSNAESISSSLSEQVLKFPPTRYMGSKNKILPYIRDIIREFDFSSAIDLFSGSGIVSYMLKSEGKSVISNDYMALGSTFSKALIENNSEILPLKSAKKLLCKNKKNDKFVQSNFKDLYFTDEENILRDNIR
;
A
#
# COMPACT_ATOMS: atom_id res chain seq x y z
N MET A 1 -18.22 -32.96 9.66
CA MET A 1 -17.89 -31.54 9.81
C MET A 1 -17.23 -31.03 8.52
N SER A 2 -17.90 -31.06 7.36
CA SER A 2 -17.29 -30.53 6.11
C SER A 2 -18.26 -29.74 5.21
N ILE A 3 -19.52 -29.57 5.65
CA ILE A 3 -20.54 -28.91 4.81
C ILE A 3 -20.39 -27.39 4.75
N GLY A 4 -19.75 -26.78 5.74
CA GLY A 4 -19.58 -25.32 5.80
C GLY A 4 -18.48 -24.77 4.88
N GLU A 5 -17.39 -25.48 4.70
CA GLU A 5 -16.26 -25.07 3.86
C GLU A 5 -16.61 -25.13 2.37
N ASP A 6 -17.34 -26.14 1.95
CA ASP A 6 -17.75 -26.29 0.54
C ASP A 6 -18.75 -25.21 0.09
N ILE A 7 -19.60 -24.72 0.99
CA ILE A 7 -20.54 -23.64 0.72
C ILE A 7 -19.81 -22.30 0.56
N ILE A 8 -18.81 -22.01 1.39
CA ILE A 8 -18.01 -20.78 1.30
C ILE A 8 -17.20 -20.77 -0.01
N VAL A 9 -16.54 -21.88 -0.35
CA VAL A 9 -15.74 -21.99 -1.58
C VAL A 9 -16.61 -21.94 -2.84
N SER A 10 -17.80 -22.55 -2.83
CA SER A 10 -18.73 -22.53 -3.97
C SER A 10 -19.33 -21.12 -4.19
N ASN A 11 -19.64 -20.38 -3.13
CA ASN A 11 -20.12 -19.00 -3.22
C ASN A 11 -19.02 -18.04 -3.68
N LEU A 12 -17.79 -18.25 -3.25
CA LEU A 12 -16.62 -17.50 -3.76
C LEU A 12 -16.39 -17.74 -5.26
N LYS A 13 -16.48 -18.98 -5.72
CA LYS A 13 -16.33 -19.31 -7.16
C LYS A 13 -17.46 -18.74 -8.04
N LYS A 14 -18.68 -18.60 -7.53
CA LYS A 14 -19.82 -18.06 -8.26
C LYS A 14 -19.78 -16.53 -8.44
N LYS A 15 -19.07 -15.79 -7.57
CA LYS A 15 -18.94 -14.33 -7.63
C LYS A 15 -17.74 -13.81 -8.43
N ILE A 16 -16.77 -14.65 -8.77
CA ILE A 16 -15.62 -14.27 -9.61
C ILE A 16 -15.97 -14.40 -11.10
N SER A 17 -17.10 -13.89 -11.52
CA SER A 17 -17.32 -13.58 -12.94
C SER A 17 -16.83 -12.16 -13.20
N PHE A 18 -15.74 -12.03 -13.93
CA PHE A 18 -15.04 -10.78 -14.25
C PHE A 18 -15.80 -9.80 -15.18
N SER A 19 -17.11 -9.78 -15.14
CA SER A 19 -17.91 -8.83 -15.89
C SER A 19 -18.22 -7.62 -15.00
N ASN A 20 -17.60 -6.50 -15.27
CA ASN A 20 -17.83 -5.12 -14.81
C ASN A 20 -16.73 -4.49 -13.97
N ALA A 21 -15.51 -4.43 -14.52
CA ALA A 21 -14.40 -3.71 -13.88
C ALA A 21 -14.65 -2.20 -13.69
N GLU A 22 -15.50 -1.58 -14.53
CA GLU A 22 -15.78 -0.15 -14.47
C GLU A 22 -16.78 0.25 -13.37
N SER A 23 -17.73 -0.61 -13.03
CA SER A 23 -18.72 -0.35 -11.97
C SER A 23 -18.16 -0.57 -10.55
N ILE A 24 -17.10 -1.36 -10.42
CA ILE A 24 -16.48 -1.71 -9.13
C ILE A 24 -15.53 -0.61 -8.65
N SER A 25 -14.90 0.12 -9.57
CA SER A 25 -14.00 1.25 -9.24
C SER A 25 -14.72 2.39 -8.51
N SER A 26 -16.01 2.59 -8.72
CA SER A 26 -16.81 3.63 -8.05
C SER A 26 -17.09 3.37 -6.57
N SER A 27 -16.67 2.22 -6.03
CA SER A 27 -16.97 1.80 -4.66
C SER A 27 -15.92 2.23 -3.63
N LEU A 28 -14.68 2.55 -4.04
CA LEU A 28 -13.62 2.95 -3.11
C LEU A 28 -13.81 4.38 -2.60
N SER A 29 -13.47 4.63 -1.33
CA SER A 29 -13.52 5.98 -0.77
C SER A 29 -12.47 6.90 -1.40
N GLU A 30 -12.75 8.22 -1.46
CA GLU A 30 -11.77 9.21 -1.94
C GLU A 30 -10.43 9.14 -1.19
N GLN A 31 -10.45 8.75 0.07
CA GLN A 31 -9.26 8.60 0.89
C GLN A 31 -8.38 7.46 0.37
N VAL A 32 -8.96 6.34 -0.02
CA VAL A 32 -8.22 5.22 -0.61
C VAL A 32 -7.61 5.60 -1.95
N LEU A 33 -8.31 6.40 -2.76
CA LEU A 33 -7.80 6.89 -4.04
C LEU A 33 -6.59 7.81 -3.90
N LYS A 34 -6.39 8.43 -2.72
CA LYS A 34 -5.21 9.24 -2.39
C LYS A 34 -4.02 8.42 -1.88
N PHE A 35 -4.14 7.09 -1.82
CA PHE A 35 -3.02 6.24 -1.44
C PHE A 35 -1.81 6.50 -2.34
N PRO A 36 -0.59 6.70 -1.78
CA PRO A 36 0.58 7.03 -2.57
C PRO A 36 0.87 5.97 -3.64
N PRO A 37 1.02 6.35 -4.92
CA PRO A 37 1.36 5.40 -5.96
C PRO A 37 2.77 4.84 -5.70
N THR A 38 2.84 3.56 -5.42
CA THR A 38 4.11 2.86 -5.20
C THR A 38 4.32 1.79 -6.26
N ARG A 39 5.54 1.67 -6.77
CA ARG A 39 5.94 0.56 -7.65
C ARG A 39 6.29 -0.68 -6.79
N TYR A 40 5.41 -1.03 -5.86
CA TYR A 40 5.61 -2.20 -5.00
C TYR A 40 5.21 -3.47 -5.75
N MET A 41 6.16 -4.40 -5.91
CA MET A 41 5.92 -5.68 -6.58
C MET A 41 4.90 -6.49 -5.77
N GLY A 42 3.82 -6.95 -6.43
CA GLY A 42 2.75 -7.67 -5.76
C GLY A 42 1.74 -6.79 -5.03
N SER A 43 1.76 -5.46 -5.23
CA SER A 43 0.71 -4.57 -4.70
C SER A 43 -0.69 -5.03 -5.13
N LYS A 44 -1.62 -5.04 -4.16
CA LYS A 44 -3.02 -5.45 -4.36
C LYS A 44 -3.91 -4.33 -4.94
N ASN A 45 -3.31 -3.21 -5.36
CA ASN A 45 -4.05 -2.03 -5.84
C ASN A 45 -5.08 -2.36 -6.92
N LYS A 46 -4.70 -3.19 -7.91
CA LYS A 46 -5.58 -3.58 -9.03
C LYS A 46 -6.77 -4.44 -8.62
N ILE A 47 -6.64 -5.20 -7.56
CA ILE A 47 -7.68 -6.12 -7.07
C ILE A 47 -8.35 -5.61 -5.79
N LEU A 48 -7.99 -4.41 -5.34
CA LEU A 48 -8.50 -3.82 -4.11
C LEU A 48 -10.03 -3.71 -4.07
N PRO A 49 -10.72 -3.30 -5.16
CA PRO A 49 -12.19 -3.25 -5.18
C PRO A 49 -12.82 -4.62 -4.91
N TYR A 50 -12.28 -5.67 -5.50
CA TYR A 50 -12.79 -7.04 -5.27
C TYR A 50 -12.54 -7.52 -3.84
N ILE A 51 -11.36 -7.22 -3.27
CA ILE A 51 -11.06 -7.52 -1.87
C ILE A 51 -12.08 -6.83 -0.97
N ARG A 52 -12.34 -5.56 -1.22
CA ARG A 52 -13.31 -4.77 -0.44
C ARG A 52 -14.72 -5.36 -0.51
N ASP A 53 -15.19 -5.73 -1.69
CA ASP A 53 -16.53 -6.30 -1.88
C ASP A 53 -16.71 -7.60 -1.11
N ILE A 54 -15.67 -8.45 -1.07
CA ILE A 54 -15.68 -9.69 -0.28
C ILE A 54 -15.67 -9.39 1.22
N ILE A 55 -14.80 -8.49 1.66
CA ILE A 55 -14.62 -8.16 3.08
C ILE A 55 -15.90 -7.55 3.68
N ARG A 56 -16.65 -6.77 2.90
CA ARG A 56 -17.91 -6.15 3.35
C ARG A 56 -19.03 -7.13 3.71
N GLU A 57 -18.92 -8.38 3.28
CA GLU A 57 -19.89 -9.41 3.65
C GLU A 57 -19.70 -9.89 5.11
N PHE A 58 -18.59 -9.50 5.75
CA PHE A 58 -18.27 -9.88 7.12
C PHE A 58 -18.49 -8.71 8.08
N ASP A 59 -19.15 -8.99 9.19
CA ASP A 59 -19.28 -8.01 10.28
C ASP A 59 -18.05 -8.13 11.22
N PHE A 60 -17.19 -7.11 11.20
CA PHE A 60 -16.02 -7.03 12.07
C PHE A 60 -15.63 -5.58 12.33
N SER A 61 -15.01 -5.34 13.47
CA SER A 61 -14.50 -4.03 13.89
C SER A 61 -12.97 -3.92 13.79
N SER A 62 -12.27 -5.07 13.78
CA SER A 62 -10.81 -5.13 13.75
C SER A 62 -10.32 -6.18 12.76
N ALA A 63 -9.14 -5.95 12.20
CA ALA A 63 -8.50 -6.85 11.24
C ALA A 63 -6.99 -6.90 11.43
N ILE A 64 -6.39 -8.03 11.05
CA ILE A 64 -4.94 -8.21 10.99
C ILE A 64 -4.56 -8.50 9.54
N ASP A 65 -3.66 -7.67 8.99
CA ASP A 65 -3.02 -7.88 7.70
C ASP A 65 -1.60 -8.38 7.92
N LEU A 66 -1.41 -9.69 7.82
CA LEU A 66 -0.16 -10.36 8.19
C LEU A 66 0.98 -10.15 7.19
N PHE A 67 0.67 -9.83 5.93
CA PHE A 67 1.63 -9.65 4.84
C PHE A 67 1.24 -8.41 4.03
N SER A 68 1.29 -7.27 4.68
CA SER A 68 0.69 -6.02 4.19
C SER A 68 1.36 -5.45 2.94
N GLY A 69 2.62 -5.79 2.66
CA GLY A 69 3.35 -5.33 1.50
C GLY A 69 3.38 -3.81 1.39
N SER A 70 2.69 -3.26 0.39
CA SER A 70 2.53 -1.81 0.24
C SER A 70 1.61 -1.17 1.27
N GLY A 71 0.86 -1.96 2.05
CA GLY A 71 -0.10 -1.50 3.05
C GLY A 71 -1.46 -1.05 2.49
N ILE A 72 -1.73 -1.23 1.19
CA ILE A 72 -2.93 -0.67 0.58
C ILE A 72 -4.24 -1.30 1.10
N VAL A 73 -4.24 -2.60 1.41
CA VAL A 73 -5.41 -3.30 2.00
C VAL A 73 -5.64 -2.79 3.41
N SER A 74 -4.59 -2.74 4.22
CA SER A 74 -4.63 -2.16 5.57
C SER A 74 -5.13 -0.71 5.57
N TYR A 75 -4.67 0.10 4.60
CA TYR A 75 -5.09 1.48 4.45
C TYR A 75 -6.57 1.61 4.09
N MET A 76 -7.07 0.77 3.19
CA MET A 76 -8.49 0.70 2.86
C MET A 76 -9.33 0.39 4.09
N LEU A 77 -8.98 -0.64 4.86
CA LEU A 77 -9.69 -1.03 6.07
C LEU A 77 -9.69 0.10 7.12
N LYS A 78 -8.54 0.75 7.32
CA LYS A 78 -8.42 1.93 8.19
C LYS A 78 -9.32 3.07 7.71
N SER A 79 -9.38 3.34 6.41
CA SER A 79 -10.23 4.40 5.84
C SER A 79 -11.72 4.11 5.98
N GLU A 80 -12.10 2.86 6.19
CA GLU A 80 -13.47 2.41 6.49
C GLU A 80 -13.76 2.35 8.00
N GLY A 81 -12.85 2.88 8.84
CA GLY A 81 -13.03 2.98 10.28
C GLY A 81 -12.73 1.69 11.05
N LYS A 82 -12.09 0.71 10.42
CA LYS A 82 -11.69 -0.51 11.11
C LYS A 82 -10.40 -0.30 11.91
N SER A 83 -10.26 -0.98 13.03
CA SER A 83 -9.00 -1.08 13.77
C SER A 83 -8.09 -2.08 13.05
N VAL A 84 -6.90 -1.66 12.63
CA VAL A 84 -6.04 -2.48 11.77
C VAL A 84 -4.66 -2.69 12.40
N ILE A 85 -4.26 -3.95 12.50
CA ILE A 85 -2.88 -4.35 12.78
C ILE A 85 -2.25 -4.75 11.45
N SER A 86 -1.21 -4.03 11.04
CA SER A 86 -0.51 -4.27 9.78
C SER A 86 0.89 -4.80 10.07
N ASN A 87 1.24 -5.92 9.48
CA ASN A 87 2.53 -6.57 9.64
C ASN A 87 3.15 -6.90 8.28
N ASP A 88 4.46 -6.74 8.17
CA ASP A 88 5.23 -7.20 7.02
C ASP A 88 6.65 -7.59 7.44
N TYR A 89 7.20 -8.62 6.80
CA TYR A 89 8.57 -9.06 7.04
C TYR A 89 9.60 -8.07 6.51
N MET A 90 9.29 -7.41 5.38
CA MET A 90 10.20 -6.48 4.73
C MET A 90 10.22 -5.13 5.44
N ALA A 91 11.41 -4.61 5.71
CA ALA A 91 11.60 -3.28 6.33
C ALA A 91 10.85 -2.17 5.58
N LEU A 92 10.78 -2.23 4.25
CA LEU A 92 10.04 -1.28 3.43
C LEU A 92 8.53 -1.34 3.71
N GLY A 93 7.94 -2.55 3.71
CA GLY A 93 6.51 -2.75 4.03
C GLY A 93 6.18 -2.31 5.44
N SER A 94 7.03 -2.67 6.42
CA SER A 94 6.90 -2.23 7.81
C SER A 94 6.96 -0.70 7.94
N THR A 95 7.84 -0.03 7.19
CA THR A 95 7.94 1.44 7.17
C THR A 95 6.67 2.09 6.60
N PHE A 96 6.11 1.53 5.51
CA PHE A 96 4.83 1.99 4.97
C PHE A 96 3.69 1.82 5.98
N SER A 97 3.62 0.67 6.65
CA SER A 97 2.62 0.41 7.68
C SER A 97 2.72 1.40 8.83
N LYS A 98 3.93 1.70 9.29
CA LYS A 98 4.16 2.70 10.33
C LYS A 98 3.73 4.10 9.89
N ALA A 99 4.07 4.50 8.67
CA ALA A 99 3.77 5.83 8.17
C ALA A 99 2.28 6.05 7.84
N LEU A 100 1.58 5.01 7.33
CA LEU A 100 0.25 5.16 6.76
C LEU A 100 -0.85 4.54 7.63
N ILE A 101 -0.54 3.48 8.40
CA ILE A 101 -1.53 2.74 9.19
C ILE A 101 -1.46 3.14 10.66
N GLU A 102 -0.29 3.05 11.29
CA GLU A 102 -0.09 3.42 12.68
C GLU A 102 -0.26 4.93 12.90
N ASN A 103 0.27 5.74 12.00
CA ASN A 103 0.20 7.19 12.08
C ASN A 103 -1.24 7.71 11.85
N ASN A 104 -1.74 8.49 12.81
CA ASN A 104 -3.07 9.11 12.75
C ASN A 104 -3.05 10.65 12.79
N SER A 105 -1.94 11.26 13.16
CA SER A 105 -1.87 12.70 13.45
C SER A 105 -0.67 13.41 12.82
N GLU A 106 0.43 12.69 12.61
CA GLU A 106 1.66 13.31 12.15
C GLU A 106 1.63 13.58 10.65
N ILE A 107 1.78 14.82 10.27
CA ILE A 107 1.87 15.27 8.89
C ILE A 107 3.23 15.87 8.64
N LEU A 108 3.95 15.42 7.62
CA LEU A 108 5.20 16.03 7.21
C LEU A 108 4.93 17.41 6.61
N PRO A 109 5.37 18.53 7.27
CA PRO A 109 5.17 19.87 6.74
C PRO A 109 5.82 20.01 5.36
N LEU A 110 5.16 20.72 4.44
CA LEU A 110 5.65 20.92 3.06
C LEU A 110 7.07 21.53 3.04
N LYS A 111 7.38 22.42 3.99
CA LYS A 111 8.72 23.02 4.16
C LYS A 111 9.77 21.95 4.46
N SER A 112 9.44 20.96 5.31
CA SER A 112 10.33 19.85 5.65
C SER A 112 10.47 18.89 4.49
N ALA A 113 9.38 18.56 3.79
CA ALA A 113 9.41 17.75 2.59
C ALA A 113 10.29 18.37 1.50
N LYS A 114 10.15 19.66 1.25
CA LYS A 114 11.01 20.39 0.29
C LYS A 114 12.49 20.37 0.69
N LYS A 115 12.81 20.44 1.99
CA LYS A 115 14.18 20.31 2.48
C LYS A 115 14.82 18.96 2.14
N LEU A 116 14.06 17.88 2.23
CA LEU A 116 14.54 16.53 1.89
C LEU A 116 14.90 16.41 0.41
N LEU A 117 14.25 17.17 -0.46
CA LEU A 117 14.50 17.19 -1.90
C LEU A 117 15.62 18.14 -2.31
N CYS A 118 16.15 18.97 -1.36
CA CYS A 118 17.23 19.87 -1.65
C CYS A 118 18.56 19.14 -1.73
N LYS A 119 19.47 19.65 -2.60
CA LYS A 119 20.82 19.11 -2.76
C LYS A 119 21.57 19.06 -1.43
N ASN A 120 21.95 17.85 -1.01
CA ASN A 120 22.79 17.64 0.17
C ASN A 120 24.27 17.77 -0.20
N LYS A 121 24.96 18.73 0.41
CA LYS A 121 26.40 18.95 0.18
C LYS A 121 27.32 17.86 0.75
N LYS A 122 26.80 17.04 1.68
CA LYS A 122 27.53 15.95 2.35
C LYS A 122 27.25 14.57 1.76
N ASN A 123 26.59 14.52 0.61
CA ASN A 123 26.23 13.26 0.01
C ASN A 123 27.50 12.51 -0.47
N ASP A 124 27.58 11.23 -0.19
CA ASP A 124 28.72 10.37 -0.48
C ASP A 124 28.70 9.78 -1.93
N LYS A 125 27.69 10.18 -2.73
CA LYS A 125 27.48 9.69 -4.10
C LYS A 125 27.40 8.17 -4.20
N PHE A 126 26.93 7.52 -3.16
CA PHE A 126 26.90 6.05 -3.09
C PHE A 126 26.04 5.45 -4.21
N VAL A 127 24.82 5.99 -4.40
CA VAL A 127 23.92 5.47 -5.43
C VAL A 127 24.46 5.75 -6.82
N GLN A 128 24.98 6.96 -7.07
CA GLN A 128 25.60 7.33 -8.34
C GLN A 128 26.78 6.41 -8.69
N SER A 129 27.63 6.08 -7.71
CA SER A 129 28.84 5.29 -7.95
C SER A 129 28.55 3.81 -8.14
N ASN A 130 27.57 3.24 -7.40
CA ASN A 130 27.35 1.79 -7.39
C ASN A 130 26.21 1.34 -8.32
N PHE A 131 25.30 2.24 -8.73
CA PHE A 131 24.12 1.91 -9.53
C PHE A 131 24.04 2.70 -10.84
N LYS A 132 25.16 3.26 -11.29
CA LYS A 132 25.26 3.95 -12.57
C LYS A 132 24.84 3.00 -13.70
N ASP A 133 23.99 3.50 -14.60
CA ASP A 133 23.51 2.79 -15.79
C ASP A 133 22.77 1.46 -15.54
N LEU A 134 22.36 1.17 -14.27
CA LEU A 134 21.66 -0.09 -13.94
C LEU A 134 20.16 0.05 -13.92
N TYR A 135 19.60 0.87 -13.03
CA TYR A 135 18.13 0.91 -12.76
C TYR A 135 17.51 2.28 -12.98
N PHE A 136 18.29 3.35 -12.84
CA PHE A 136 17.80 4.72 -12.81
C PHE A 136 18.75 5.61 -13.61
N THR A 137 18.22 6.75 -14.07
CA THR A 137 19.03 7.79 -14.70
C THR A 137 20.01 8.41 -13.72
N ASP A 138 21.06 9.06 -14.22
CA ASP A 138 22.03 9.76 -13.35
C ASP A 138 21.36 10.82 -12.48
N GLU A 139 20.34 11.54 -13.00
CA GLU A 139 19.57 12.53 -12.25
C GLU A 139 18.78 11.92 -11.12
N GLU A 140 18.13 10.77 -11.35
CA GLU A 140 17.44 10.02 -10.31
C GLU A 140 18.39 9.48 -9.24
N ASN A 141 19.59 9.03 -9.64
CA ASN A 141 20.62 8.57 -8.71
C ASN A 141 21.14 9.72 -7.84
N ILE A 142 21.33 10.92 -8.41
CA ILE A 142 21.68 12.15 -7.68
C ILE A 142 20.59 12.49 -6.64
N LEU A 143 19.32 12.42 -7.05
CA LEU A 143 18.21 12.69 -6.13
C LEU A 143 18.17 11.70 -4.97
N ARG A 144 18.40 10.42 -5.23
CA ARG A 144 18.45 9.37 -4.20
C ARG A 144 19.58 9.58 -3.21
N ASP A 145 20.77 9.95 -3.68
CA ASP A 145 21.89 10.31 -2.81
C ASP A 145 21.61 11.56 -1.95
N ASN A 146 20.81 12.49 -2.45
CA ASN A 146 20.43 13.70 -1.68
C ASN A 146 19.44 13.40 -0.54
N ILE A 147 18.60 12.36 -0.69
CA ILE A 147 17.59 11.98 0.31
C ILE A 147 18.17 11.04 1.38
N ARG A 148 19.22 10.31 1.03
CA ARG A 148 19.90 9.39 1.92
C ARG A 148 20.70 10.15 3.03
#